data_6fc4f8804648faacaed96843119140c3
#
_entry.id   6fc4f8804648faacaed96843119140c3
#
_cell.length_a   1.000
_cell.length_b   1.000
_cell.length_c   1.000
_cell.angle_alpha   90.00
_cell.angle_beta   90.00
_cell.angle_gamma   90.00
#
_symmetry.space_group_name_H-M   'P 1'
#
loop_
_entity.id
_entity.type
_entity.pdbx_description
1 polymer ?
#
loop_
_entity_poly.entity_id
_entity_poly.type
_entity_poly.pdbx_seq_one_letter_code
_entity_poly.pdbx_strand_id
1 'polypeptide(L)'
;TRSLSSAASDVYKRQVFFPYDDYLGFIQQLALESSGKIWLDPEATTMGTRTVFDNSQVLELQNPVVMAKACKNRVELNCSEQAHLHAATALVRTLAQLEVRMESSLPASEAWFAELLQKEYSSEAGFVDLSFPTIAGAGSNGAIVHYGTPSDEKMLEAHEMLLVDSGIQCEGGTTDCTRTMSLGEPTSKQKELYTSVLQAHIRLAKQVFPEGTHGAALDSITRSGLWNQGLDYGHGTGHGVGAFLNVHEGPQRISPVSHDVALKPGMIISNEPGFYETGWGGIRLENLCRVKSLESGLRHHPGGLSLIHISEPTR
;
A
#
# COMPACT_ATOMS: atom_id res chain seq x y z
N THR A 1 6.41 28.28 7.75
CA THR A 1 7.29 27.33 8.47
C THR A 1 6.76 27.16 9.88
N ARG A 2 5.88 26.21 10.09
CA ARG A 2 5.55 25.76 11.45
C ARG A 2 6.76 25.01 11.97
N SER A 3 7.46 25.60 12.93
CA SER A 3 8.38 24.88 13.78
C SER A 3 7.56 23.84 14.55
N LEU A 4 7.64 22.60 14.12
CA LEU A 4 7.14 21.44 14.87
C LEU A 4 8.14 21.06 15.98
N SER A 5 8.64 22.03 16.70
CA SER A 5 9.24 21.79 17.97
C SER A 5 8.11 21.65 18.98
N SER A 6 7.54 20.47 19.08
CA SER A 6 6.84 20.17 20.32
C SER A 6 7.92 19.91 21.36
N ALA A 7 8.03 20.79 22.37
CA ALA A 7 8.92 20.60 23.51
C ALA A 7 8.80 19.20 24.15
N ALA A 8 7.65 18.57 24.05
CA ALA A 8 7.41 17.18 24.43
C ALA A 8 8.23 16.16 23.61
N SER A 9 8.41 16.36 22.29
CA SER A 9 9.23 15.48 21.45
C SER A 9 10.71 15.54 21.86
N ASP A 10 11.22 16.72 22.15
CA ASP A 10 12.64 16.93 22.49
C ASP A 10 12.99 16.31 23.85
N VAL A 11 12.08 16.39 24.83
CA VAL A 11 12.27 15.83 26.16
C VAL A 11 12.28 14.31 26.16
N TYR A 12 11.34 13.69 25.44
CA TYR A 12 11.21 12.23 25.43
C TYR A 12 12.15 11.51 24.47
N LYS A 13 12.51 12.14 23.36
CA LYS A 13 13.28 11.49 22.30
C LYS A 13 14.75 11.93 22.25
N ARG A 14 15.14 12.97 22.97
CA ARG A 14 16.49 13.57 22.90
C ARG A 14 16.94 13.82 21.45
N GLN A 15 16.02 14.33 20.63
CA GLN A 15 16.26 14.61 19.22
C GLN A 15 16.75 16.05 19.05
N VAL A 16 17.73 16.23 18.15
CA VAL A 16 18.17 17.53 17.70
C VAL A 16 17.80 17.66 16.23
N PHE A 17 17.15 18.76 15.86
CA PHE A 17 16.74 19.03 14.48
C PHE A 17 17.73 19.97 13.83
N PHE A 18 18.19 19.59 12.64
CA PHE A 18 19.05 20.39 11.80
C PHE A 18 18.35 20.73 10.48
N PRO A 19 18.65 21.87 9.83
CA PRO A 19 18.26 22.10 8.45
C PRO A 19 18.72 20.96 7.54
N TYR A 20 17.95 20.62 6.53
CA TYR A 20 18.30 19.51 5.63
C TYR A 20 19.60 19.75 4.89
N ASP A 21 19.91 21.01 4.56
CA ASP A 21 21.14 21.42 3.87
C ASP A 21 22.41 21.16 4.71
N ASP A 22 22.28 21.07 6.03
CA ASP A 22 23.40 20.77 6.94
C ASP A 22 23.72 19.27 7.04
N TYR A 23 22.91 18.39 6.40
CA TYR A 23 23.01 16.94 6.52
C TYR A 23 24.41 16.40 6.23
N LEU A 24 25.00 16.76 5.07
CA LEU A 24 26.33 16.25 4.70
C LEU A 24 27.43 16.77 5.65
N GLY A 25 27.34 18.03 6.09
CA GLY A 25 28.29 18.59 7.07
C GLY A 25 28.21 17.83 8.41
N PHE A 26 27.01 17.54 8.87
CA PHE A 26 26.79 16.75 10.09
C PHE A 26 27.36 15.33 9.95
N ILE A 27 27.12 14.65 8.84
CA ILE A 27 27.63 13.28 8.59
C ILE A 27 29.18 13.29 8.50
N GLN A 28 29.80 14.32 7.90
CA GLN A 28 31.27 14.50 7.87
C GLN A 28 31.84 14.66 9.27
N GLN A 29 31.21 15.47 10.11
CA GLN A 29 31.64 15.63 11.49
C GLN A 29 31.52 14.31 12.25
N LEU A 30 30.42 13.59 12.10
CA LEU A 30 30.19 12.27 12.71
C LEU A 30 31.28 11.25 12.28
N ALA A 31 31.69 11.29 11.00
CA ALA A 31 32.76 10.43 10.49
C ALA A 31 34.12 10.72 11.15
N LEU A 32 34.41 11.98 11.44
CA LEU A 32 35.66 12.39 12.10
C LEU A 32 35.67 12.06 13.61
N GLU A 33 34.54 12.17 14.25
CA GLU A 33 34.38 11.94 15.70
C GLU A 33 34.22 10.45 16.07
N SER A 34 33.81 9.64 15.11
CA SER A 34 33.52 8.22 15.36
C SER A 34 34.80 7.39 15.39
N SER A 35 35.04 6.72 16.50
CA SER A 35 36.12 5.72 16.63
C SER A 35 35.68 4.30 16.29
N GLY A 36 34.37 4.09 16.03
CA GLY A 36 33.76 2.79 15.75
C GLY A 36 33.47 2.58 14.28
N LYS A 37 32.81 1.44 13.99
CA LYS A 37 32.26 1.16 12.68
C LYS A 37 30.92 1.88 12.49
N ILE A 38 30.71 2.40 11.30
CA ILE A 38 29.44 2.99 10.87
C ILE A 38 28.69 1.94 10.08
N TRP A 39 27.50 1.60 10.53
CA TRP A 39 26.63 0.66 9.83
C TRP A 39 25.82 1.39 8.74
N LEU A 40 26.06 1.01 7.50
CA LEU A 40 25.35 1.53 6.34
C LEU A 40 24.67 0.39 5.59
N ASP A 41 23.43 0.62 5.18
CA ASP A 41 22.70 -0.29 4.31
C ASP A 41 23.03 0.04 2.86
N PRO A 42 23.71 -0.86 2.11
CA PRO A 42 24.13 -0.57 0.74
C PRO A 42 22.95 -0.36 -0.24
N GLU A 43 21.78 -0.91 0.07
CA GLU A 43 20.57 -0.77 -0.78
C GLU A 43 19.82 0.56 -0.52
N ALA A 44 20.00 1.16 0.65
CA ALA A 44 19.27 2.36 1.05
C ALA A 44 20.14 3.60 1.22
N THR A 45 21.47 3.44 1.38
CA THR A 45 22.38 4.56 1.60
C THR A 45 22.74 5.24 0.29
N THR A 46 22.55 6.56 0.19
CA THR A 46 22.96 7.33 -0.99
C THR A 46 24.47 7.32 -1.14
N MET A 47 24.95 7.39 -2.39
CA MET A 47 26.39 7.50 -2.66
C MET A 47 27.04 8.71 -1.98
N GLY A 48 26.32 9.85 -1.93
CA GLY A 48 26.79 11.05 -1.22
C GLY A 48 27.11 10.78 0.25
N THR A 49 26.23 10.06 0.95
CA THR A 49 26.48 9.65 2.34
C THR A 49 27.60 8.60 2.42
N ARG A 50 27.58 7.60 1.55
CA ARG A 50 28.57 6.50 1.57
C ARG A 50 30.00 6.99 1.37
N THR A 51 30.22 7.97 0.50
CA THR A 51 31.55 8.51 0.18
C THR A 51 32.15 9.39 1.28
N VAL A 52 31.39 9.77 2.29
CA VAL A 52 31.90 10.52 3.45
C VAL A 52 32.79 9.64 4.35
N PHE A 53 32.54 8.32 4.37
CA PHE A 53 33.22 7.39 5.25
C PHE A 53 34.26 6.56 4.52
N ASP A 54 35.44 6.39 5.15
CA ASP A 54 36.46 5.47 4.66
C ASP A 54 35.93 4.00 4.70
N ASN A 55 36.39 3.18 3.75
CA ASN A 55 36.00 1.77 3.71
C ASN A 55 36.31 1.02 5.02
N SER A 56 37.38 1.43 5.70
CA SER A 56 37.75 0.87 7.02
C SER A 56 36.78 1.21 8.13
N GLN A 57 35.96 2.25 7.98
CA GLN A 57 34.96 2.68 8.96
C GLN A 57 33.60 2.04 8.72
N VAL A 58 33.31 1.54 7.52
CA VAL A 58 31.98 1.08 7.14
C VAL A 58 31.79 -0.39 7.45
N LEU A 59 30.60 -0.73 7.94
CA LEU A 59 30.02 -2.06 8.02
C LEU A 59 28.77 -2.08 7.13
N GLU A 60 28.85 -2.77 6.02
CA GLU A 60 27.72 -2.88 5.07
C GLU A 60 26.79 -4.03 5.47
N LEU A 61 25.65 -3.68 6.04
CA LEU A 61 24.61 -4.62 6.46
C LEU A 61 23.24 -3.98 6.27
N GLN A 62 22.21 -4.80 6.11
CA GLN A 62 20.82 -4.33 6.06
C GLN A 62 20.46 -3.52 7.32
N ASN A 63 19.80 -2.40 7.13
CA ASN A 63 19.37 -1.54 8.24
C ASN A 63 18.42 -2.30 9.20
N PRO A 64 18.80 -2.47 10.49
CA PRO A 64 17.99 -3.23 11.44
C PRO A 64 16.63 -2.57 11.74
N VAL A 65 16.52 -1.27 11.55
CA VAL A 65 15.26 -0.52 11.74
C VAL A 65 14.21 -0.95 10.72
N VAL A 66 14.61 -1.34 9.52
CA VAL A 66 13.70 -1.79 8.46
C VAL A 66 12.84 -2.96 8.95
N MET A 67 13.46 -3.99 9.52
CA MET A 67 12.74 -5.14 10.06
C MET A 67 11.92 -4.81 11.31
N ALA A 68 12.44 -3.93 12.17
CA ALA A 68 11.72 -3.48 13.37
C ALA A 68 10.44 -2.72 13.01
N LYS A 69 10.48 -1.86 11.98
CA LYS A 69 9.31 -1.14 11.44
C LYS A 69 8.31 -2.06 10.73
N ALA A 70 8.82 -3.09 10.04
CA ALA A 70 7.98 -3.99 9.25
C ALA A 70 6.99 -4.77 10.13
N CYS A 71 7.42 -5.23 11.30
CA CYS A 71 6.58 -5.96 12.25
C CYS A 71 5.90 -4.99 13.22
N LYS A 72 4.69 -4.55 12.88
CA LYS A 72 3.92 -3.57 13.65
C LYS A 72 3.54 -4.11 15.03
N ASN A 73 3.68 -3.27 16.03
CA ASN A 73 3.20 -3.56 17.37
C ASN A 73 1.66 -3.40 17.46
N ARG A 74 1.10 -3.73 18.63
CA ARG A 74 -0.36 -3.69 18.83
C ARG A 74 -0.95 -2.29 18.63
N VAL A 75 -0.24 -1.24 19.01
CA VAL A 75 -0.75 0.14 18.86
C VAL A 75 -0.80 0.52 17.39
N GLU A 76 0.27 0.27 16.65
CA GLU A 76 0.34 0.54 15.20
C GLU A 76 -0.71 -0.25 14.43
N LEU A 77 -0.95 -1.52 14.77
CA LEU A 77 -2.01 -2.32 14.15
C LEU A 77 -3.40 -1.74 14.43
N ASN A 78 -3.69 -1.36 15.66
CA ASN A 78 -4.99 -0.75 16.00
C ASN A 78 -5.19 0.60 15.29
N CYS A 79 -4.16 1.44 15.22
CA CYS A 79 -4.23 2.71 14.48
C CYS A 79 -4.47 2.47 12.98
N SER A 80 -3.79 1.48 12.39
CA SER A 80 -4.01 1.10 11.00
C SER A 80 -5.45 0.63 10.76
N GLU A 81 -6.02 -0.20 11.65
CA GLU A 81 -7.44 -0.63 11.57
C GLU A 81 -8.39 0.57 11.63
N GLN A 82 -8.17 1.53 12.53
CA GLN A 82 -9.00 2.74 12.63
C GLN A 82 -8.86 3.63 11.38
N ALA A 83 -7.64 3.83 10.87
CA ALA A 83 -7.42 4.60 9.64
C ALA A 83 -8.18 4.00 8.45
N HIS A 84 -8.21 2.67 8.32
CA HIS A 84 -8.97 2.00 7.27
C HIS A 84 -10.48 2.14 7.43
N LEU A 85 -11.02 2.15 8.65
CA LEU A 85 -12.44 2.43 8.89
C LEU A 85 -12.81 3.85 8.44
N HIS A 86 -11.98 4.85 8.74
CA HIS A 86 -12.18 6.22 8.27
C HIS A 86 -12.12 6.29 6.74
N ALA A 87 -11.07 5.73 6.13
CA ALA A 87 -10.93 5.72 4.67
C ALA A 87 -12.09 5.00 3.98
N ALA A 88 -12.51 3.84 4.48
CA ALA A 88 -13.63 3.10 3.93
C ALA A 88 -14.95 3.87 4.05
N THR A 89 -15.18 4.58 5.16
CA THR A 89 -16.37 5.40 5.37
C THR A 89 -16.46 6.53 4.33
N ALA A 90 -15.37 7.25 4.11
CA ALA A 90 -15.30 8.32 3.12
C ALA A 90 -15.49 7.78 1.69
N LEU A 91 -14.84 6.66 1.37
CA LEU A 91 -15.00 6.02 0.05
C LEU A 91 -16.47 5.59 -0.20
N VAL A 92 -17.13 4.96 0.77
CA VAL A 92 -18.55 4.56 0.65
C VAL A 92 -19.46 5.76 0.45
N ARG A 93 -19.23 6.87 1.18
CA ARG A 93 -19.99 8.11 0.97
C ARG A 93 -19.80 8.69 -0.44
N THR A 94 -18.56 8.64 -0.94
CA THR A 94 -18.23 9.11 -2.30
C THR A 94 -18.92 8.24 -3.34
N LEU A 95 -18.90 6.92 -3.19
CA LEU A 95 -19.58 5.99 -4.10
C LEU A 95 -21.08 6.17 -4.10
N ALA A 96 -21.71 6.39 -2.94
CA ALA A 96 -23.14 6.67 -2.86
C ALA A 96 -23.50 7.99 -3.59
N GLN A 97 -22.68 9.01 -3.49
CA GLN A 97 -22.86 10.28 -4.22
C GLN A 97 -22.67 10.09 -5.74
N LEU A 98 -21.72 9.25 -6.15
CA LEU A 98 -21.54 8.90 -7.55
C LEU A 98 -22.77 8.18 -8.10
N GLU A 99 -23.30 7.19 -7.38
CA GLU A 99 -24.49 6.43 -7.78
C GLU A 99 -25.68 7.36 -8.02
N VAL A 100 -26.01 8.22 -7.05
CA VAL A 100 -27.09 9.21 -7.18
C VAL A 100 -26.86 10.14 -8.38
N ARG A 101 -25.62 10.53 -8.62
CA ARG A 101 -25.26 11.43 -9.73
C ARG A 101 -25.44 10.74 -11.08
N MET A 102 -25.01 9.49 -11.21
CA MET A 102 -25.18 8.69 -12.43
C MET A 102 -26.68 8.39 -12.71
N GLU A 103 -27.45 8.00 -11.70
CA GLU A 103 -28.90 7.77 -11.82
C GLU A 103 -29.66 9.05 -12.26
N SER A 104 -29.21 10.21 -11.79
CA SER A 104 -29.77 11.51 -12.16
C SER A 104 -29.27 12.02 -13.52
N SER A 105 -28.45 11.24 -14.24
CA SER A 105 -27.81 11.65 -15.49
C SER A 105 -27.05 12.98 -15.41
N LEU A 106 -26.52 13.30 -14.25
CA LEU A 106 -25.68 14.48 -14.05
C LEU A 106 -24.25 14.18 -14.47
N PRO A 107 -23.54 15.11 -15.13
CA PRO A 107 -22.18 14.88 -15.58
C PRO A 107 -21.24 14.67 -14.40
N ALA A 108 -20.40 13.63 -14.48
CA ALA A 108 -19.31 13.34 -13.56
C ALA A 108 -18.05 13.05 -14.35
N SER A 109 -16.92 13.67 -14.01
CA SER A 109 -15.61 13.40 -14.57
C SER A 109 -14.76 12.57 -13.60
N GLU A 110 -13.63 12.01 -14.07
CA GLU A 110 -12.65 11.37 -13.19
C GLU A 110 -12.13 12.36 -12.14
N ALA A 111 -11.81 13.59 -12.54
CA ALA A 111 -11.34 14.63 -11.62
C ALA A 111 -12.40 15.00 -10.59
N TRP A 112 -13.66 15.19 -10.99
CA TRP A 112 -14.77 15.42 -10.05
C TRP A 112 -14.85 14.32 -8.99
N PHE A 113 -14.72 13.05 -9.40
CA PHE A 113 -14.75 11.92 -8.46
C PHE A 113 -13.58 11.96 -7.48
N ALA A 114 -12.35 12.17 -7.99
CA ALA A 114 -11.15 12.26 -7.17
C ALA A 114 -11.21 13.43 -6.16
N GLU A 115 -11.68 14.58 -6.58
CA GLU A 115 -11.87 15.75 -5.72
C GLU A 115 -12.93 15.50 -4.64
N LEU A 116 -14.05 14.87 -5.01
CA LEU A 116 -15.08 14.49 -4.05
C LEU A 116 -14.54 13.53 -3.00
N LEU A 117 -13.79 12.50 -3.42
CA LEU A 117 -13.17 11.54 -2.51
C LEU A 117 -12.16 12.22 -1.57
N GLN A 118 -11.32 13.11 -2.09
CA GLN A 118 -10.39 13.88 -1.25
C GLN A 118 -11.11 14.77 -0.24
N LYS A 119 -12.23 15.37 -0.62
CA LYS A 119 -13.08 16.16 0.29
C LYS A 119 -13.67 15.28 1.40
N GLU A 120 -14.19 14.10 1.07
CA GLU A 120 -14.72 13.15 2.06
C GLU A 120 -13.61 12.67 3.00
N TYR A 121 -12.41 12.34 2.47
CA TYR A 121 -11.25 11.99 3.27
C TYR A 121 -10.85 13.09 4.24
N SER A 122 -10.79 14.34 3.78
CA SER A 122 -10.40 15.48 4.61
C SER A 122 -11.39 15.80 5.74
N SER A 123 -12.59 15.26 5.67
CA SER A 123 -13.60 15.39 6.73
C SER A 123 -13.48 14.34 7.83
N GLU A 124 -12.69 13.29 7.62
CA GLU A 124 -12.51 12.22 8.59
C GLU A 124 -11.59 12.62 9.76
N ALA A 125 -11.91 12.11 10.93
CA ALA A 125 -11.11 12.38 12.13
C ALA A 125 -9.67 11.84 11.98
N GLY A 126 -8.69 12.66 12.33
CA GLY A 126 -7.27 12.28 12.26
C GLY A 126 -6.67 12.27 10.85
N PHE A 127 -7.41 12.72 9.83
CA PHE A 127 -6.85 12.90 8.48
C PHE A 127 -5.69 13.90 8.51
N VAL A 128 -4.59 13.54 7.85
CA VAL A 128 -3.40 14.40 7.73
C VAL A 128 -3.15 14.76 6.27
N ASP A 129 -3.16 13.76 5.37
CA ASP A 129 -2.93 13.93 3.93
C ASP A 129 -3.38 12.67 3.18
N LEU A 130 -3.30 12.68 1.86
CA LEU A 130 -3.38 11.46 1.05
C LEU A 130 -2.09 10.64 1.22
N SER A 131 -2.18 9.31 1.20
CA SER A 131 -0.99 8.44 1.18
C SER A 131 -0.30 8.44 -0.18
N PHE A 132 -1.05 8.73 -1.25
CA PHE A 132 -0.59 8.95 -2.63
C PHE A 132 -1.69 9.68 -3.42
N PRO A 133 -1.38 10.26 -4.60
CA PRO A 133 -2.38 10.87 -5.47
C PRO A 133 -3.45 9.86 -5.88
N THR A 134 -4.72 10.21 -5.68
CA THR A 134 -5.85 9.33 -6.01
C THR A 134 -5.81 8.92 -7.48
N ILE A 135 -5.89 7.64 -7.75
CA ILE A 135 -6.11 7.05 -9.05
C ILE A 135 -7.61 6.89 -9.24
N ALA A 136 -8.17 7.49 -10.29
CA ALA A 136 -9.58 7.30 -10.67
C ALA A 136 -9.63 7.20 -12.20
N GLY A 137 -9.47 5.98 -12.72
CA GLY A 137 -9.39 5.71 -14.16
C GLY A 137 -10.67 5.05 -14.67
N ALA A 138 -11.41 5.76 -15.56
CA ALA A 138 -12.61 5.25 -16.21
C ALA A 138 -12.29 4.67 -17.59
N GLY A 139 -12.94 3.58 -17.94
CA GLY A 139 -12.75 2.91 -19.23
C GLY A 139 -11.27 2.63 -19.50
N SER A 140 -10.76 3.06 -20.65
CA SER A 140 -9.37 2.82 -21.08
C SER A 140 -8.30 3.38 -20.13
N ASN A 141 -8.59 4.44 -19.37
CA ASN A 141 -7.67 5.00 -18.40
C ASN A 141 -7.40 4.05 -17.22
N GLY A 142 -8.36 3.19 -16.88
CA GLY A 142 -8.18 2.13 -15.90
C GLY A 142 -7.11 1.09 -16.26
N ALA A 143 -6.67 1.03 -17.53
CA ALA A 143 -5.56 0.18 -17.95
C ALA A 143 -4.18 0.73 -17.56
N ILE A 144 -4.09 1.98 -17.15
CA ILE A 144 -2.85 2.62 -16.71
C ILE A 144 -2.71 2.39 -15.21
N VAL A 145 -1.82 1.47 -14.82
CA VAL A 145 -1.70 0.98 -13.42
C VAL A 145 -1.55 2.13 -12.42
N HIS A 146 -0.73 3.13 -12.72
CA HIS A 146 -0.49 4.31 -11.89
C HIS A 146 -1.08 5.57 -12.54
N TYR A 147 -2.38 5.56 -12.85
CA TYR A 147 -3.08 6.71 -13.43
C TYR A 147 -3.36 7.79 -12.37
N GLY A 148 -2.33 8.57 -12.03
CA GLY A 148 -2.38 9.60 -10.98
C GLY A 148 -2.85 10.99 -11.41
N THR A 149 -3.43 11.12 -12.62
CA THR A 149 -3.90 12.40 -13.17
C THR A 149 -5.33 12.31 -13.69
N PRO A 150 -6.33 12.07 -12.82
CA PRO A 150 -7.74 12.07 -13.21
C PRO A 150 -8.10 13.35 -13.97
N SER A 151 -8.84 13.22 -15.07
CA SER A 151 -9.11 14.32 -16.00
C SER A 151 -10.55 14.83 -15.90
N ASP A 152 -10.73 16.15 -16.00
CA ASP A 152 -12.04 16.76 -16.16
C ASP A 152 -12.64 16.53 -17.55
N GLU A 153 -11.80 16.26 -18.54
CA GLU A 153 -12.24 15.96 -19.91
C GLU A 153 -12.78 14.53 -20.04
N LYS A 154 -12.34 13.60 -19.17
CA LYS A 154 -12.82 12.22 -19.16
C LYS A 154 -14.07 12.10 -18.32
N MET A 155 -15.21 12.04 -18.99
CA MET A 155 -16.51 11.80 -18.36
C MET A 155 -16.70 10.32 -18.04
N LEU A 156 -17.38 10.05 -16.94
CA LEU A 156 -17.78 8.71 -16.51
C LEU A 156 -19.01 8.28 -17.29
N GLU A 157 -18.91 7.15 -18.00
CA GLU A 157 -19.97 6.65 -18.86
C GLU A 157 -20.54 5.32 -18.35
N ALA A 158 -21.87 5.15 -18.44
CA ALA A 158 -22.57 4.00 -17.87
C ALA A 158 -22.14 2.62 -18.41
N HIS A 159 -21.45 2.56 -19.55
CA HIS A 159 -20.96 1.30 -20.12
C HIS A 159 -19.52 0.96 -19.69
N GLU A 160 -18.88 1.84 -18.94
CA GLU A 160 -17.49 1.69 -18.49
C GLU A 160 -17.38 1.12 -17.08
N MET A 161 -16.18 0.72 -16.74
CA MET A 161 -15.77 0.47 -15.35
C MET A 161 -14.93 1.65 -14.86
N LEU A 162 -15.05 1.97 -13.57
CA LEU A 162 -14.20 2.92 -12.86
C LEU A 162 -13.30 2.14 -11.90
N LEU A 163 -11.99 2.23 -12.10
CA LEU A 163 -10.98 1.77 -11.16
C LEU A 163 -10.58 2.95 -10.27
N VAL A 164 -10.76 2.79 -8.96
CA VAL A 164 -10.39 3.77 -7.95
C VAL A 164 -9.37 3.15 -7.03
N ASP A 165 -8.21 3.76 -6.93
CA ASP A 165 -7.16 3.39 -5.99
C ASP A 165 -6.76 4.62 -5.18
N SER A 166 -6.85 4.51 -3.86
CA SER A 166 -6.74 5.66 -2.98
C SER A 166 -6.41 5.27 -1.54
N GLY A 167 -5.79 6.20 -0.84
CA GLY A 167 -5.47 6.01 0.55
C GLY A 167 -5.17 7.32 1.27
N ILE A 168 -5.14 7.26 2.59
CA ILE A 168 -4.88 8.40 3.46
C ILE A 168 -3.76 8.12 4.45
N GLN A 169 -3.09 9.18 4.85
CA GLN A 169 -2.34 9.27 6.09
C GLN A 169 -3.29 9.74 7.19
N CYS A 170 -3.54 8.90 8.15
CA CYS A 170 -4.33 9.21 9.33
C CYS A 170 -3.46 8.99 10.57
N GLU A 171 -3.74 9.66 11.68
CA GLU A 171 -2.90 9.54 12.88
C GLU A 171 -2.60 8.07 13.24
N GLY A 172 -1.34 7.67 13.10
CA GLY A 172 -0.83 6.33 13.40
C GLY A 172 -1.08 5.27 12.32
N GLY A 173 -1.70 5.58 11.17
CA GLY A 173 -1.98 4.64 10.09
C GLY A 173 -1.82 5.21 8.70
N THR A 174 -1.39 4.35 7.77
CA THR A 174 -1.37 4.60 6.33
C THR A 174 -2.33 3.62 5.68
N THR A 175 -3.21 4.09 4.80
CA THR A 175 -4.18 3.24 4.12
C THR A 175 -3.89 3.13 2.63
N ASP A 176 -4.37 2.03 2.06
CA ASP A 176 -4.29 1.71 0.65
C ASP A 176 -5.46 0.80 0.28
N CYS A 177 -6.20 1.16 -0.77
CA CYS A 177 -7.40 0.41 -1.13
C CYS A 177 -7.79 0.66 -2.58
N THR A 178 -7.87 -0.39 -3.37
CA THR A 178 -8.42 -0.31 -4.72
C THR A 178 -9.80 -0.97 -4.81
N ARG A 179 -10.72 -0.29 -5.50
CA ARG A 179 -12.02 -0.84 -5.93
C ARG A 179 -12.20 -0.60 -7.41
N THR A 180 -12.75 -1.58 -8.09
CA THR A 180 -13.24 -1.44 -9.46
C THR A 180 -14.74 -1.68 -9.48
N MET A 181 -15.50 -0.79 -10.11
CA MET A 181 -16.95 -0.88 -10.17
C MET A 181 -17.46 -0.63 -11.59
N SER A 182 -18.58 -1.22 -11.92
CA SER A 182 -19.32 -0.88 -13.14
C SER A 182 -20.13 0.37 -12.91
N LEU A 183 -20.10 1.30 -13.86
CA LEU A 183 -20.89 2.54 -13.80
C LEU A 183 -22.33 2.37 -14.29
N GLY A 184 -22.67 1.19 -14.76
CA GLY A 184 -23.99 0.78 -15.18
C GLY A 184 -24.08 -0.76 -15.28
N GLU A 185 -24.94 -1.29 -16.15
CA GLU A 185 -25.06 -2.75 -16.30
C GLU A 185 -23.78 -3.36 -16.90
N PRO A 186 -23.05 -4.22 -16.18
CA PRO A 186 -21.79 -4.77 -16.66
C PRO A 186 -21.98 -5.81 -17.76
N THR A 187 -21.12 -5.76 -18.76
CA THR A 187 -21.04 -6.72 -19.85
C THR A 187 -20.57 -8.10 -19.36
N SER A 188 -20.80 -9.15 -20.15
CA SER A 188 -20.30 -10.50 -19.84
C SER A 188 -18.79 -10.54 -19.67
N LYS A 189 -18.02 -9.84 -20.53
CA LYS A 189 -16.57 -9.72 -20.41
C LYS A 189 -16.14 -9.06 -19.08
N GLN A 190 -16.80 -7.98 -18.69
CA GLN A 190 -16.51 -7.30 -17.41
C GLN A 190 -16.79 -8.24 -16.22
N LYS A 191 -17.93 -8.94 -16.22
CA LYS A 191 -18.28 -9.91 -15.15
C LYS A 191 -17.26 -11.06 -15.05
N GLU A 192 -16.84 -11.61 -16.19
CA GLU A 192 -15.85 -12.71 -16.27
C GLU A 192 -14.50 -12.28 -15.72
N LEU A 193 -13.93 -11.18 -16.24
CA LEU A 193 -12.62 -10.68 -15.82
C LEU A 193 -12.61 -10.21 -14.37
N TYR A 194 -13.66 -9.51 -13.94
CA TYR A 194 -13.82 -9.11 -12.52
C TYR A 194 -13.83 -10.33 -11.60
N THR A 195 -14.60 -11.36 -11.97
CA THR A 195 -14.67 -12.60 -11.19
C THR A 195 -13.31 -13.30 -11.11
N SER A 196 -12.54 -13.32 -12.19
CA SER A 196 -11.19 -13.91 -12.22
C SER A 196 -10.22 -13.18 -11.29
N VAL A 197 -10.23 -11.84 -11.30
CA VAL A 197 -9.42 -11.03 -10.37
C VAL A 197 -9.89 -11.20 -8.92
N LEU A 198 -11.20 -11.20 -8.67
CA LEU A 198 -11.77 -11.43 -7.34
C LEU A 198 -11.39 -12.82 -6.79
N GLN A 199 -11.40 -13.85 -7.62
CA GLN A 199 -10.96 -15.19 -7.23
C GLN A 199 -9.47 -15.22 -6.86
N ALA A 200 -8.61 -14.47 -7.60
CA ALA A 200 -7.20 -14.34 -7.27
C ALA A 200 -7.01 -13.64 -5.91
N HIS A 201 -7.73 -12.53 -5.69
CA HIS A 201 -7.74 -11.80 -4.42
C HIS A 201 -8.17 -12.69 -3.24
N ILE A 202 -9.29 -13.38 -3.36
CA ILE A 202 -9.80 -14.30 -2.32
C ILE A 202 -8.83 -15.45 -2.09
N ARG A 203 -8.19 -15.98 -3.15
CA ARG A 203 -7.23 -17.07 -3.03
C ARG A 203 -6.06 -16.69 -2.15
N LEU A 204 -5.48 -15.51 -2.32
CA LEU A 204 -4.42 -15.00 -1.45
C LEU A 204 -4.93 -14.75 -0.02
N ALA A 205 -6.07 -14.09 0.13
CA ALA A 205 -6.64 -13.77 1.43
C ALA A 205 -6.94 -15.00 2.31
N LYS A 206 -7.17 -16.16 1.70
CA LYS A 206 -7.47 -17.42 2.39
C LYS A 206 -6.23 -18.29 2.63
N GLN A 207 -5.03 -17.84 2.22
CA GLN A 207 -3.84 -18.67 2.37
C GLN A 207 -3.44 -18.82 3.83
N VAL A 208 -3.18 -20.07 4.18
CA VAL A 208 -2.48 -20.49 5.37
C VAL A 208 -1.14 -21.07 4.92
N PHE A 209 -0.05 -20.64 5.51
CA PHE A 209 1.29 -20.98 5.06
C PHE A 209 2.26 -21.16 6.23
N PRO A 210 3.35 -21.95 6.07
CA PRO A 210 4.36 -22.14 7.10
C PRO A 210 5.13 -20.85 7.42
N GLU A 211 5.62 -20.72 8.66
CA GLU A 211 6.66 -19.73 8.96
C GLU A 211 7.87 -19.92 8.06
N GLY A 212 8.52 -18.81 7.70
CA GLY A 212 9.62 -18.83 6.73
C GLY A 212 9.17 -18.76 5.26
N THR A 213 7.86 -18.70 4.99
CA THR A 213 7.36 -18.52 3.62
C THR A 213 7.68 -17.13 3.10
N HIS A 214 8.25 -17.07 1.90
CA HIS A 214 8.53 -15.84 1.16
C HIS A 214 7.36 -15.46 0.26
N GLY A 215 7.19 -14.16 0.01
CA GLY A 215 6.06 -13.64 -0.76
C GLY A 215 5.98 -14.17 -2.21
N ALA A 216 7.09 -14.56 -2.83
CA ALA A 216 7.09 -15.13 -4.18
C ALA A 216 6.25 -16.43 -4.29
N ALA A 217 6.22 -17.24 -3.24
CA ALA A 217 5.37 -18.43 -3.20
C ALA A 217 3.88 -18.07 -3.21
N LEU A 218 3.50 -17.04 -2.46
CA LEU A 218 2.13 -16.55 -2.38
C LEU A 218 1.70 -15.83 -3.68
N ASP A 219 2.61 -15.12 -4.33
CA ASP A 219 2.39 -14.49 -5.62
C ASP A 219 2.01 -15.54 -6.68
N SER A 220 2.75 -16.63 -6.78
CA SER A 220 2.46 -17.72 -7.73
C SER A 220 1.11 -18.37 -7.46
N ILE A 221 0.74 -18.59 -6.20
CA ILE A 221 -0.57 -19.12 -5.81
C ILE A 221 -1.68 -18.16 -6.25
N THR A 222 -1.49 -16.87 -6.07
CA THR A 222 -2.47 -15.84 -6.44
C THR A 222 -2.70 -15.81 -7.95
N ARG A 223 -1.60 -15.78 -8.73
CA ARG A 223 -1.64 -15.71 -10.21
C ARG A 223 -2.14 -16.99 -10.87
N SER A 224 -1.98 -18.15 -10.24
CA SER A 224 -2.23 -19.45 -10.86
C SER A 224 -3.62 -19.56 -11.53
N GLY A 225 -4.64 -18.95 -10.94
CA GLY A 225 -5.99 -18.95 -11.50
C GLY A 225 -6.17 -18.05 -12.72
N LEU A 226 -5.40 -16.97 -12.80
CA LEU A 226 -5.34 -16.09 -13.97
C LEU A 226 -4.55 -16.75 -15.11
N TRP A 227 -3.39 -17.33 -14.80
CA TRP A 227 -2.57 -18.05 -15.77
C TRP A 227 -3.32 -19.19 -16.47
N ASN A 228 -4.18 -19.92 -15.74
CA ASN A 228 -5.01 -20.97 -16.31
C ASN A 228 -6.02 -20.45 -17.36
N GLN A 229 -6.26 -19.15 -17.39
CA GLN A 229 -7.13 -18.45 -18.34
C GLN A 229 -6.33 -17.65 -19.37
N GLY A 230 -4.98 -17.74 -19.36
CA GLY A 230 -4.10 -16.94 -20.20
C GLY A 230 -4.00 -15.47 -19.80
N LEU A 231 -4.37 -15.15 -18.56
CA LEU A 231 -4.36 -13.79 -18.01
C LEU A 231 -3.17 -13.61 -17.05
N ASP A 232 -2.67 -12.38 -16.95
CA ASP A 232 -1.65 -11.98 -15.99
C ASP A 232 -1.70 -10.46 -15.78
N TYR A 233 -0.89 -9.95 -14.82
CA TYR A 233 -0.69 -8.53 -14.56
C TYR A 233 0.78 -8.21 -14.32
N GLY A 234 1.21 -6.99 -14.71
CA GLY A 234 2.61 -6.60 -14.79
C GLY A 234 3.21 -5.97 -13.52
N HIS A 235 2.55 -6.09 -12.36
CA HIS A 235 3.04 -5.56 -11.08
C HIS A 235 3.11 -6.63 -9.99
N GLY A 236 3.64 -6.31 -8.81
CA GLY A 236 3.60 -7.20 -7.65
C GLY A 236 2.18 -7.45 -7.18
N THR A 237 1.93 -8.60 -6.57
CA THR A 237 0.62 -8.91 -5.95
C THR A 237 0.42 -8.14 -4.65
N GLY A 238 1.50 -7.67 -4.03
CA GLY A 238 1.43 -6.91 -2.80
C GLY A 238 2.78 -6.39 -2.32
N HIS A 239 2.72 -5.34 -1.53
CA HIS A 239 3.86 -4.65 -0.92
C HIS A 239 3.62 -4.41 0.57
N GLY A 240 4.69 -4.17 1.33
CA GLY A 240 4.59 -3.72 2.70
C GLY A 240 4.07 -2.29 2.80
N VAL A 241 3.46 -1.98 3.94
CA VAL A 241 2.91 -0.64 4.24
C VAL A 241 3.41 -0.18 5.60
N GLY A 242 3.77 1.10 5.70
CA GLY A 242 4.22 1.74 6.94
C GLY A 242 3.06 2.04 7.90
N ALA A 243 3.39 2.29 9.16
CA ALA A 243 2.43 2.79 10.13
C ALA A 243 2.58 4.32 10.24
N PHE A 244 1.72 5.07 9.58
CA PHE A 244 1.83 6.52 9.40
C PHE A 244 3.16 6.92 8.73
N LEU A 245 3.59 6.08 7.77
CA LEU A 245 4.81 6.20 7.00
C LEU A 245 4.51 5.89 5.52
N ASN A 246 5.48 5.36 4.75
CA ASN A 246 5.30 5.15 3.32
C ASN A 246 4.22 4.11 3.01
N VAL A 247 3.38 4.39 2.01
CA VAL A 247 2.42 3.41 1.48
C VAL A 247 3.15 2.21 0.91
N HIS A 248 4.22 2.41 0.15
CA HIS A 248 5.15 1.36 -0.27
C HIS A 248 6.33 1.31 0.70
N GLU A 249 6.26 0.45 1.71
CA GLU A 249 7.29 0.29 2.72
C GLU A 249 7.66 -1.19 2.92
N GLY A 250 8.84 -1.55 2.40
CA GLY A 250 9.38 -2.90 2.59
C GLY A 250 9.83 -3.20 4.02
N PRO A 251 10.53 -4.32 4.22
CA PRO A 251 11.21 -5.15 3.21
C PRO A 251 10.34 -6.25 2.59
N GLN A 252 9.18 -6.56 3.19
CA GLN A 252 8.29 -7.60 2.70
C GLN A 252 7.55 -7.17 1.43
N ARG A 253 7.35 -8.13 0.54
CA ARG A 253 6.50 -7.99 -0.65
C ARG A 253 5.97 -9.34 -1.10
N ILE A 254 4.86 -9.37 -1.82
CA ILE A 254 4.34 -10.51 -2.56
C ILE A 254 4.51 -10.20 -4.03
N SER A 255 5.51 -10.80 -4.69
CA SER A 255 5.85 -10.50 -6.09
C SER A 255 6.59 -11.68 -6.73
N PRO A 256 6.64 -11.74 -8.09
CA PRO A 256 7.40 -12.80 -8.79
C PRO A 256 8.90 -12.77 -8.46
N VAL A 257 9.42 -11.59 -8.12
CA VAL A 257 10.83 -11.44 -7.76
C VAL A 257 11.04 -11.93 -6.33
N SER A 258 11.87 -12.95 -6.17
CA SER A 258 12.23 -13.47 -4.85
C SER A 258 13.03 -12.43 -4.06
N HIS A 259 12.66 -12.25 -2.80
CA HIS A 259 13.41 -11.51 -1.79
C HIS A 259 13.65 -12.39 -0.59
N ASP A 260 14.79 -12.21 0.06
CA ASP A 260 15.23 -13.04 1.21
C ASP A 260 14.48 -12.73 2.51
N VAL A 261 13.34 -12.02 2.42
CA VAL A 261 12.53 -11.67 3.58
C VAL A 261 11.28 -12.55 3.63
N ALA A 262 11.24 -13.45 4.60
CA ALA A 262 10.04 -14.21 4.91
C ALA A 262 9.01 -13.33 5.63
N LEU A 263 7.73 -13.63 5.39
CA LEU A 263 6.64 -12.96 6.08
C LEU A 263 6.63 -13.31 7.57
N LYS A 264 6.38 -12.31 8.42
CA LYS A 264 6.35 -12.45 9.89
C LYS A 264 5.08 -11.86 10.48
N PRO A 265 4.61 -12.37 11.63
CA PRO A 265 3.47 -11.77 12.35
C PRO A 265 3.67 -10.29 12.62
N GLY A 266 2.61 -9.51 12.44
CA GLY A 266 2.61 -8.06 12.57
C GLY A 266 2.98 -7.29 11.30
N MET A 267 3.47 -7.95 10.26
CA MET A 267 3.65 -7.29 8.96
C MET A 267 2.30 -6.95 8.34
N ILE A 268 2.22 -5.73 7.77
CA ILE A 268 1.10 -5.29 6.94
C ILE A 268 1.55 -5.42 5.49
N ILE A 269 0.67 -5.95 4.64
CA ILE A 269 0.96 -6.20 3.23
C ILE A 269 -0.30 -6.02 2.38
N SER A 270 -0.20 -5.42 1.20
CA SER A 270 -1.31 -5.34 0.27
C SER A 270 -1.60 -6.69 -0.39
N ASN A 271 -2.84 -6.85 -0.84
CA ASN A 271 -3.34 -7.96 -1.66
C ASN A 271 -4.12 -7.35 -2.81
N GLU A 272 -3.46 -7.15 -3.96
CA GLU A 272 -3.91 -6.28 -5.04
C GLU A 272 -3.77 -6.91 -6.45
N PRO A 273 -4.21 -8.13 -6.71
CA PRO A 273 -4.19 -8.67 -8.06
C PRO A 273 -5.02 -7.83 -9.01
N GLY A 274 -4.65 -7.83 -10.29
CA GLY A 274 -5.33 -7.03 -11.30
C GLY A 274 -5.39 -7.69 -12.66
N PHE A 275 -6.05 -7.01 -13.59
CA PHE A 275 -6.06 -7.26 -15.03
C PHE A 275 -6.14 -5.93 -15.76
N TYR A 276 -5.37 -5.76 -16.82
CA TYR A 276 -5.29 -4.51 -17.58
C TYR A 276 -5.21 -4.80 -19.07
N GLU A 277 -6.06 -4.15 -19.87
CA GLU A 277 -6.09 -4.28 -21.31
C GLU A 277 -6.14 -2.89 -21.95
N THR A 278 -5.07 -2.55 -22.69
CA THR A 278 -4.97 -1.26 -23.37
C THR A 278 -6.16 -1.01 -24.28
N GLY A 279 -6.78 0.16 -24.16
CA GLY A 279 -7.96 0.55 -24.92
C GLY A 279 -9.30 0.00 -24.39
N TRP A 280 -9.27 -0.94 -23.43
CA TRP A 280 -10.46 -1.45 -22.79
C TRP A 280 -10.62 -0.96 -21.35
N GLY A 281 -9.64 -1.19 -20.49
CA GLY A 281 -9.72 -0.80 -19.09
C GLY A 281 -8.86 -1.65 -18.16
N GLY A 282 -9.08 -1.48 -16.87
CA GLY A 282 -8.39 -2.21 -15.81
C GLY A 282 -9.33 -2.65 -14.70
N ILE A 283 -8.92 -3.71 -14.03
CA ILE A 283 -9.56 -4.23 -12.81
C ILE A 283 -8.45 -4.47 -11.80
N ARG A 284 -8.52 -3.82 -10.64
CA ARG A 284 -7.71 -4.12 -9.47
C ARG A 284 -8.64 -4.19 -8.26
N LEU A 285 -8.44 -5.17 -7.42
CA LEU A 285 -9.16 -5.33 -6.15
C LEU A 285 -8.12 -5.47 -5.06
N GLU A 286 -8.15 -4.55 -4.12
CA GLU A 286 -7.13 -4.46 -3.09
C GLU A 286 -7.69 -4.27 -1.70
N ASN A 287 -7.10 -4.99 -0.76
CA ASN A 287 -7.17 -4.70 0.66
C ASN A 287 -5.79 -4.86 1.29
N LEU A 288 -5.53 -4.12 2.36
CA LEU A 288 -4.39 -4.43 3.21
C LEU A 288 -4.72 -5.60 4.13
N CYS A 289 -3.71 -6.44 4.33
CA CYS A 289 -3.78 -7.61 5.20
C CYS A 289 -2.68 -7.53 6.25
N ARG A 290 -2.95 -8.00 7.45
CA ARG A 290 -1.90 -8.29 8.43
C ARG A 290 -1.55 -9.77 8.44
N VAL A 291 -0.28 -10.07 8.63
CA VAL A 291 0.19 -11.44 8.88
C VAL A 291 -0.07 -11.78 10.34
N LYS A 292 -0.73 -12.91 10.60
CA LYS A 292 -1.07 -13.38 11.94
C LYS A 292 -0.57 -14.81 12.14
N SER A 293 -0.07 -15.13 13.34
CA SER A 293 0.20 -16.51 13.76
C SER A 293 -1.09 -17.29 13.92
N LEU A 294 -1.05 -18.56 13.55
CA LEU A 294 -2.12 -19.54 13.85
C LEU A 294 -1.86 -20.20 15.20
N GLU A 295 -2.85 -20.16 16.09
CA GLU A 295 -2.76 -20.78 17.41
C GLU A 295 -2.57 -22.30 17.35
N SER A 296 -3.18 -22.96 16.36
CA SER A 296 -3.11 -24.41 16.18
C SER A 296 -1.88 -24.90 15.39
N GLY A 297 -1.11 -23.99 14.80
CA GLY A 297 -0.06 -24.34 13.84
C GLY A 297 -0.58 -25.07 12.59
N LEU A 298 0.30 -25.69 11.84
CA LEU A 298 -0.02 -26.61 10.75
C LEU A 298 0.23 -28.06 11.18
N ARG A 299 -0.54 -29.01 10.66
CA ARG A 299 -0.56 -30.41 11.12
C ARG A 299 0.83 -31.07 11.22
N HIS A 300 1.77 -30.70 10.38
CA HIS A 300 3.16 -31.22 10.37
C HIS A 300 4.21 -30.10 10.43
N HIS A 301 3.80 -28.89 10.85
CA HIS A 301 4.68 -27.75 10.98
C HIS A 301 4.31 -26.95 12.23
N PRO A 302 5.24 -26.72 13.16
CA PRO A 302 4.93 -26.11 14.47
C PRO A 302 4.47 -24.65 14.35
N GLY A 303 4.88 -23.92 13.29
CA GLY A 303 4.49 -22.56 13.02
C GLY A 303 3.61 -22.44 11.78
N GLY A 304 2.47 -21.78 11.91
CA GLY A 304 1.59 -21.45 10.80
C GLY A 304 1.21 -20.00 10.82
N LEU A 305 1.06 -19.41 9.64
CA LEU A 305 0.68 -18.02 9.43
C LEU A 305 -0.56 -17.94 8.54
N SER A 306 -1.33 -16.86 8.68
CA SER A 306 -2.43 -16.52 7.81
C SER A 306 -2.46 -15.01 7.55
N LEU A 307 -3.19 -14.61 6.50
CA LEU A 307 -3.52 -13.22 6.22
C LEU A 307 -4.90 -12.90 6.77
N ILE A 308 -5.06 -11.74 7.39
CA ILE A 308 -6.33 -11.22 7.86
C ILE A 308 -6.46 -9.81 7.32
N HIS A 309 -7.60 -9.50 6.69
CA HIS A 309 -7.89 -8.14 6.20
C HIS A 309 -7.88 -7.16 7.37
N ILE A 310 -7.27 -6.00 7.15
CA ILE A 310 -7.30 -4.88 8.10
C ILE A 310 -8.58 -4.08 7.90
N SER A 311 -8.98 -3.89 6.62
CA SER A 311 -10.26 -3.27 6.28
C SER A 311 -11.35 -4.32 6.15
N GLU A 312 -12.50 -4.09 6.78
CA GLU A 312 -13.71 -4.88 6.51
C GLU A 312 -14.07 -4.75 5.02
N PRO A 313 -14.38 -5.86 4.35
CA PRO A 313 -14.91 -5.78 2.99
C PRO A 313 -16.22 -4.99 3.04
N THR A 314 -16.27 -3.89 2.33
CA THR A 314 -17.53 -3.21 2.06
C THR A 314 -18.42 -4.18 1.31
N ARG A 315 -19.55 -4.56 1.93
CA ARG A 315 -20.59 -5.39 1.29
C ARG A 315 -21.25 -4.63 0.17
#